data_0ef428e7dda39a69eee1f1a8f1bde320
#
_entry.id   0ef428e7dda39a69eee1f1a8f1bde320
#
_cell.length_a   1.000
_cell.length_b   1.000
_cell.length_c   1.000
_cell.angle_alpha   90.00
_cell.angle_beta   90.00
_cell.angle_gamma   90.00
#
_symmetry.space_group_name_H-M   'P 1'
#
loop_
_entity.id
_entity.type
_entity.pdbx_description
1 polymer ?
#
loop_
_entity_poly.entity_id
_entity_poly.type
_entity_poly.pdbx_seq_one_letter_code
_entity_poly.pdbx_strand_id
1 'polypeptide(L)'
;MKLKLATVALITVFAMPSFAQNTGAATYASKCQMCHGADGAGTTPAGKAMKAPSFLSPAVVKESNADLIAVTKSGKGKMPAYAGKLTDPEIKDVIAHIRTLQK
;
A
#
# COMPACT_ATOMS: atom_id res chain seq x y z
N MET A 1 30.44 -56.84 -7.22
CA MET A 1 29.35 -55.96 -7.61
C MET A 1 29.40 -54.70 -6.75
N LYS A 2 29.75 -53.61 -7.35
CA LYS A 2 29.72 -52.31 -6.64
C LYS A 2 28.36 -51.67 -6.84
N LEU A 3 27.58 -51.62 -5.78
CA LEU A 3 26.31 -50.88 -5.77
C LEU A 3 26.63 -49.39 -5.73
N LYS A 4 26.46 -48.71 -6.83
CA LYS A 4 26.50 -47.23 -6.84
C LYS A 4 25.21 -46.72 -6.30
N LEU A 5 25.19 -46.31 -5.05
CA LEU A 5 24.09 -45.52 -4.49
C LEU A 5 24.13 -44.16 -5.14
N ALA A 6 23.20 -43.93 -6.08
CA ALA A 6 22.93 -42.60 -6.57
C ALA A 6 22.19 -41.83 -5.46
N THR A 7 22.94 -40.93 -4.82
CA THR A 7 22.30 -39.99 -3.89
C THR A 7 21.49 -39.02 -4.69
N VAL A 8 20.18 -39.24 -4.69
CA VAL A 8 19.23 -38.24 -5.25
C VAL A 8 19.17 -37.12 -4.23
N ALA A 9 19.84 -36.02 -4.53
CA ALA A 9 19.67 -34.80 -3.76
C ALA A 9 18.25 -34.26 -4.02
N LEU A 10 17.39 -34.42 -3.03
CA LEU A 10 16.06 -33.82 -3.06
C LEU A 10 16.22 -32.32 -2.82
N ILE A 11 16.17 -31.53 -3.89
CA ILE A 11 16.14 -30.08 -3.78
C ILE A 11 14.72 -29.70 -3.39
N THR A 12 14.49 -29.48 -2.11
CA THR A 12 13.26 -28.87 -1.63
C THR A 12 13.33 -27.39 -1.92
N VAL A 13 12.62 -26.96 -2.97
CA VAL A 13 12.40 -25.54 -3.24
C VAL A 13 11.35 -25.05 -2.25
N PHE A 14 11.82 -24.33 -1.22
CA PHE A 14 10.91 -23.59 -0.36
C PHE A 14 10.39 -22.39 -1.15
N ALA A 15 9.14 -22.45 -1.60
CA ALA A 15 8.44 -21.27 -2.07
C ALA A 15 8.25 -20.34 -0.85
N MET A 16 9.05 -19.28 -0.77
CA MET A 16 8.80 -18.24 0.22
C MET A 16 7.45 -17.58 -0.09
N PRO A 17 6.56 -17.44 0.92
CA PRO A 17 5.33 -16.67 0.71
C PRO A 17 5.74 -15.26 0.27
N SER A 18 5.16 -14.81 -0.84
CA SER A 18 5.34 -13.44 -1.32
C SER A 18 4.67 -12.49 -0.33
N PHE A 19 5.47 -11.66 0.36
CA PHE A 19 4.96 -10.60 1.23
C PHE A 19 4.49 -9.36 0.46
N ALA A 20 4.45 -9.42 -0.88
CA ALA A 20 4.01 -8.32 -1.74
C ALA A 20 2.61 -7.81 -1.38
N GLN A 21 1.73 -8.65 -0.81
CA GLN A 21 0.39 -8.28 -0.37
C GLN A 21 0.36 -7.34 0.84
N ASN A 22 1.44 -7.30 1.65
CA ASN A 22 1.53 -6.46 2.85
C ASN A 22 2.25 -5.14 2.61
N THR A 23 2.84 -4.94 1.43
CA THR A 23 3.63 -3.75 1.09
C THR A 23 2.78 -2.48 1.14
N GLY A 24 1.57 -2.52 0.61
CA GLY A 24 0.63 -1.40 0.61
C GLY A 24 0.23 -0.99 2.03
N ALA A 25 -0.09 -1.96 2.89
CA ALA A 25 -0.43 -1.71 4.28
C ALA A 25 0.75 -1.12 5.06
N ALA A 26 1.97 -1.64 4.86
CA ALA A 26 3.17 -1.14 5.51
C ALA A 26 3.53 0.27 5.06
N THR A 27 3.45 0.55 3.76
CA THR A 27 3.68 1.89 3.21
C THR A 27 2.64 2.88 3.71
N TYR A 28 1.38 2.47 3.75
CA TYR A 28 0.30 3.28 4.29
C TYR A 28 0.56 3.65 5.76
N ALA A 29 0.93 2.68 6.58
CA ALA A 29 1.20 2.89 7.99
C ALA A 29 2.36 3.89 8.21
N SER A 30 3.40 3.84 7.37
CA SER A 30 4.58 4.70 7.54
C SER A 30 4.43 6.08 6.90
N LYS A 31 3.64 6.24 5.83
CA LYS A 31 3.59 7.47 5.03
C LYS A 31 2.24 8.21 5.04
N CYS A 32 1.16 7.51 5.29
CA CYS A 32 -0.19 8.04 5.06
C CYS A 32 -1.01 8.12 6.35
N GLN A 33 -0.81 7.18 7.25
CA GLN A 33 -1.65 6.98 8.44
C GLN A 33 -1.63 8.17 9.39
N MET A 34 -0.54 8.92 9.47
CA MET A 34 -0.43 10.07 10.37
C MET A 34 -1.55 11.08 10.13
N CYS A 35 -1.92 11.31 8.88
CA CYS A 35 -2.99 12.24 8.50
C CYS A 35 -4.31 11.52 8.23
N HIS A 36 -4.28 10.43 7.48
CA HIS A 36 -5.50 9.75 7.05
C HIS A 36 -6.08 8.80 8.09
N GLY A 37 -5.29 8.38 9.08
CA GLY A 37 -5.71 7.44 10.11
C GLY A 37 -5.61 5.99 9.67
N ALA A 38 -5.59 5.07 10.63
CA ALA A 38 -5.55 3.64 10.35
C ALA A 38 -6.81 3.16 9.63
N ASP A 39 -7.95 3.81 9.89
CA ASP A 39 -9.25 3.53 9.28
C ASP A 39 -9.54 4.34 8.01
N GLY A 40 -8.67 5.29 7.66
CA GLY A 40 -8.84 6.15 6.50
C GLY A 40 -9.83 7.30 6.69
N ALA A 41 -10.33 7.52 7.89
CA ALA A 41 -11.36 8.53 8.15
C ALA A 41 -10.83 9.98 8.21
N GLY A 42 -9.51 10.16 8.27
CA GLY A 42 -8.88 11.50 8.34
C GLY A 42 -9.09 12.22 9.67
N THR A 43 -9.41 11.50 10.73
CA THR A 43 -9.77 12.08 12.03
C THR A 43 -8.62 12.18 13.04
N THR A 44 -7.40 11.90 12.62
CA THR A 44 -6.22 12.14 13.46
C THR A 44 -6.03 13.64 13.74
N PRO A 45 -5.32 14.04 14.79
CA PRO A 45 -5.03 15.46 15.01
C PRO A 45 -4.37 16.14 13.80
N ALA A 46 -3.38 15.48 13.18
CA ALA A 46 -2.74 15.99 11.98
C ALA A 46 -3.71 16.02 10.79
N GLY A 47 -4.54 15.01 10.62
CA GLY A 47 -5.55 14.96 9.56
C GLY A 47 -6.56 16.08 9.65
N LYS A 48 -7.05 16.37 10.84
CA LYS A 48 -7.95 17.50 11.08
C LYS A 48 -7.28 18.84 10.80
N ALA A 49 -6.05 19.03 11.27
CA ALA A 49 -5.30 20.26 11.05
C ALA A 49 -5.00 20.50 9.57
N MET A 50 -4.70 19.45 8.82
CA MET A 50 -4.36 19.49 7.41
C MET A 50 -5.58 19.31 6.49
N LYS A 51 -6.76 19.17 7.05
CA LYS A 51 -8.01 18.96 6.30
C LYS A 51 -7.95 17.74 5.38
N ALA A 52 -7.37 16.64 5.87
CA ALA A 52 -7.33 15.38 5.13
C ALA A 52 -8.76 14.86 4.91
N PRO A 53 -9.16 14.53 3.67
CA PRO A 53 -10.47 13.99 3.42
C PRO A 53 -10.60 12.58 3.97
N SER A 54 -11.82 12.18 4.30
CA SER A 54 -12.11 10.78 4.61
C SER A 54 -12.12 9.94 3.33
N PHE A 55 -11.37 8.84 3.33
CA PHE A 55 -11.46 7.87 2.23
C PHE A 55 -12.81 7.15 2.19
N LEU A 56 -13.58 7.20 3.28
CA LEU A 56 -14.88 6.57 3.40
C LEU A 56 -16.00 7.43 2.79
N SER A 57 -15.72 8.68 2.45
CA SER A 57 -16.71 9.57 1.84
C SER A 57 -17.10 9.08 0.44
N PRO A 58 -18.39 9.23 0.05
CA PRO A 58 -18.84 8.81 -1.28
C PRO A 58 -18.03 9.45 -2.42
N ALA A 59 -17.59 10.69 -2.26
CA ALA A 59 -16.81 11.38 -3.27
C ALA A 59 -15.48 10.66 -3.56
N VAL A 60 -14.76 10.23 -2.51
CA VAL A 60 -13.49 9.52 -2.67
C VAL A 60 -13.71 8.08 -3.14
N VAL A 61 -14.74 7.41 -2.63
CA VAL A 61 -15.10 6.04 -3.07
C VAL A 61 -15.35 5.99 -4.58
N LYS A 62 -15.94 7.04 -5.13
CA LYS A 62 -16.26 7.13 -6.57
C LYS A 62 -15.06 7.48 -7.44
N GLU A 63 -13.99 8.03 -6.88
CA GLU A 63 -12.79 8.35 -7.66
C GLU A 63 -12.15 7.09 -8.23
N SER A 64 -11.63 7.19 -9.45
CA SER A 64 -10.91 6.08 -10.08
C SER A 64 -9.57 5.83 -9.38
N ASN A 65 -9.04 4.63 -9.52
CA ASN A 65 -7.69 4.33 -9.03
C ASN A 65 -6.65 5.24 -9.70
N ALA A 66 -6.81 5.55 -10.99
CA ALA A 66 -5.93 6.46 -11.71
C ALA A 66 -5.93 7.86 -11.08
N ASP A 67 -7.08 8.37 -10.68
CA ASP A 67 -7.19 9.68 -10.03
C ASP A 67 -6.54 9.68 -8.65
N LEU A 68 -6.77 8.63 -7.86
CA LEU A 68 -6.12 8.48 -6.54
C LEU A 68 -4.61 8.36 -6.66
N ILE A 69 -4.12 7.64 -7.65
CA ILE A 69 -2.69 7.53 -7.95
C ILE A 69 -2.12 8.90 -8.34
N ALA A 70 -2.80 9.64 -9.21
CA ALA A 70 -2.36 10.96 -9.65
C ALA A 70 -2.25 11.94 -8.48
N VAL A 71 -3.24 11.98 -7.59
CA VAL A 71 -3.21 12.82 -6.38
C VAL A 71 -2.06 12.43 -5.46
N THR A 72 -1.80 11.15 -5.30
CA THR A 72 -0.70 10.67 -4.46
C THR A 72 0.66 11.07 -5.04
N LYS A 73 0.82 10.98 -6.36
CA LYS A 73 2.07 11.37 -7.03
C LYS A 73 2.31 12.87 -6.99
N SER A 74 1.29 13.66 -7.26
CA SER A 74 1.40 15.11 -7.44
C SER A 74 1.17 15.89 -6.16
N GLY A 75 0.52 15.29 -5.17
CA GLY A 75 0.04 16.00 -3.99
C GLY A 75 -1.21 16.83 -4.30
N LYS A 76 -1.85 17.31 -3.24
CA LYS A 76 -3.03 18.18 -3.34
C LYS A 76 -3.18 18.97 -2.05
N GLY A 77 -3.27 20.28 -2.14
CA GLY A 77 -3.39 21.14 -0.96
C GLY A 77 -2.20 20.93 -0.02
N LYS A 78 -2.48 20.52 1.21
CA LYS A 78 -1.45 20.25 2.22
C LYS A 78 -0.87 18.84 2.15
N MET A 79 -1.44 17.97 1.33
CA MET A 79 -0.90 16.65 1.09
C MET A 79 0.37 16.75 0.23
N PRO A 80 1.52 16.22 0.70
CA PRO A 80 2.75 16.28 -0.07
C PRO A 80 2.69 15.34 -1.28
N ALA A 81 3.52 15.65 -2.28
CA ALA A 81 3.71 14.80 -3.45
C ALA A 81 4.64 13.62 -3.11
N TYR A 82 4.28 12.44 -3.55
CA TYR A 82 5.08 11.23 -3.32
C TYR A 82 5.83 10.72 -4.56
N ALA A 83 5.69 11.40 -5.70
CA ALA A 83 6.53 11.11 -6.87
C ALA A 83 8.01 11.30 -6.49
N GLY A 84 8.84 10.30 -6.78
CA GLY A 84 10.24 10.28 -6.37
C GLY A 84 10.51 9.80 -4.94
N LYS A 85 9.49 9.73 -4.09
CA LYS A 85 9.59 9.16 -2.73
C LYS A 85 9.08 7.72 -2.66
N LEU A 86 8.08 7.41 -3.46
CA LEU A 86 7.52 6.09 -3.65
C LEU A 86 7.58 5.74 -5.13
N THR A 87 7.81 4.46 -5.42
CA THR A 87 7.74 3.95 -6.80
C THR A 87 6.29 3.83 -7.25
N ASP A 88 6.04 3.77 -8.55
CA ASP A 88 4.70 3.57 -9.09
C ASP A 88 4.04 2.28 -8.57
N PRO A 89 4.73 1.12 -8.51
CA PRO A 89 4.15 -0.07 -7.88
C PRO A 89 3.79 0.12 -6.40
N GLU A 90 4.61 0.82 -5.63
CA GLU A 90 4.32 1.11 -4.23
C GLU A 90 3.06 1.97 -4.08
N ILE A 91 2.89 2.99 -4.93
CA ILE A 91 1.69 3.83 -4.93
C ILE A 91 0.46 3.00 -5.30
N LYS A 92 0.54 2.15 -6.32
CA LYS A 92 -0.56 1.25 -6.68
C LYS A 92 -0.96 0.33 -5.51
N ASP A 93 0.01 -0.21 -4.80
CA ASP A 93 -0.23 -1.07 -3.64
C ASP A 93 -0.90 -0.30 -2.50
N VAL A 94 -0.49 0.95 -2.26
CA VAL A 94 -1.13 1.83 -1.27
C VAL A 94 -2.58 2.10 -1.64
N ILE A 95 -2.88 2.40 -2.90
CA ILE A 95 -4.25 2.61 -3.35
C ILE A 95 -5.10 1.34 -3.16
N ALA A 96 -4.54 0.17 -3.46
CA ALA A 96 -5.23 -1.10 -3.19
C ALA A 96 -5.53 -1.28 -1.70
N HIS A 97 -4.61 -0.90 -0.82
CA HIS A 97 -4.85 -0.92 0.63
C HIS A 97 -5.97 0.05 1.02
N ILE A 98 -5.96 1.28 0.51
CA ILE A 98 -7.03 2.27 0.75
C ILE A 98 -8.39 1.70 0.36
N ARG A 99 -8.49 1.00 -0.77
CA ARG A 99 -9.74 0.37 -1.19
C ARG A 99 -10.24 -0.66 -0.17
N THR A 100 -9.35 -1.34 0.54
CA THR A 100 -9.78 -2.27 1.61
C THR A 100 -10.40 -1.54 2.80
N LEU A 101 -10.02 -0.29 3.06
CA LEU A 101 -10.58 0.52 4.13
C LEU A 101 -11.99 1.03 3.81
N GLN A 102 -12.35 1.07 2.55
CA GLN A 102 -13.63 1.60 2.05
C GLN A 102 -14.77 0.57 2.07
N LYS A 103 -14.48 -0.64 2.44
CA LYS A 103 -15.47 -1.74 2.48
C LYS A 103 -16.27 -1.76 3.77
#